data_5bb76fb147866915ee4564ae48ed39e2
#
_entry.id   5bb76fb147866915ee4564ae48ed39e2
#
_cell.length_a   1.000
_cell.length_b   1.000
_cell.length_c   1.000
_cell.angle_alpha   90.00
_cell.angle_beta   90.00
_cell.angle_gamma   90.00
#
_symmetry.space_group_name_H-M   'P 1'
#
loop_
_entity.id
_entity.type
_entity.pdbx_description
1 polymer ?
#
loop_
_entity_poly.entity_id
_entity_poly.type
_entity_poly.pdbx_seq_one_letter_code
_entity_poly.pdbx_strand_id
1 'polypeptide(L)'
;MKISKPLLLGALTVGAVFLSTSNGAQASLTPSSSQPRTDMVDLSSWQANLSSSDYQTMADAGVKAVAIKASEGTTYTNGILAKQVQYAQNAGLAVNYYHFARFTTTAEAQAEAQTFIKAVQSVTDAKNMVMVVDFEASNFQNLSKATNNQNLAAFDETLAAAGYQKTDLYTMASWIGRYIDTNASNKGWLAQWPSNPSGDAYPSANAWQWASDYRFSGESQDLDVSQLNNDFYLNGASTATSTPSSNASTPSTSSQASGSDAGSTETPTTTIVKVPTTTSTYSKARSDSVKLIWRAKMGRHAYHTTSGARYSKHLGTRYASMSNLPNTTWYTNYHEKLYNKKKGTSAIYYHIVSGNGKHAGWIWRGYLHAGVNPNA
;
A
#
# COMPACT_ATOMS: atom_id res chain seq x y z
N MET A 1 66.79 24.01 -40.76
CA MET A 1 66.76 22.58 -40.45
C MET A 1 65.77 22.34 -39.35
N LYS A 2 64.50 21.93 -39.68
CA LYS A 2 63.39 21.69 -38.74
C LYS A 2 63.29 20.20 -38.50
N ILE A 3 63.50 19.77 -37.29
CA ILE A 3 63.35 18.38 -36.83
C ILE A 3 61.94 18.19 -36.26
N SER A 4 61.13 17.43 -36.98
CA SER A 4 59.82 17.04 -36.57
C SER A 4 59.90 15.80 -35.65
N LYS A 5 59.32 15.85 -34.47
CA LYS A 5 59.13 14.68 -33.59
C LYS A 5 57.83 13.95 -33.93
N PRO A 6 57.82 12.61 -33.98
CA PRO A 6 56.57 11.87 -34.15
C PRO A 6 55.77 11.78 -32.84
N LEU A 7 54.49 12.04 -32.97
CA LEU A 7 53.49 11.89 -31.89
C LEU A 7 53.09 10.39 -31.78
N LEU A 8 53.40 9.77 -30.68
CA LEU A 8 52.97 8.40 -30.36
C LEU A 8 51.53 8.42 -29.87
N LEU A 9 50.61 7.93 -30.69
CA LEU A 9 49.20 7.79 -30.33
C LEU A 9 49.01 6.46 -29.58
N GLY A 10 48.96 6.51 -28.25
CA GLY A 10 48.61 5.36 -27.41
C GLY A 10 47.11 5.11 -27.45
N ALA A 11 46.68 4.00 -28.04
CA ALA A 11 45.31 3.54 -28.00
C ALA A 11 45.02 2.97 -26.62
N LEU A 12 44.23 3.72 -25.82
CA LEU A 12 43.63 3.21 -24.56
C LEU A 12 42.39 2.37 -24.95
N THR A 13 42.52 1.06 -24.91
CA THR A 13 41.37 0.15 -24.98
C THR A 13 40.66 0.16 -23.61
N VAL A 14 39.61 0.94 -23.51
CA VAL A 14 38.70 0.84 -22.38
C VAL A 14 37.88 -0.44 -22.55
N GLY A 15 38.26 -1.48 -21.84
CA GLY A 15 37.46 -2.69 -21.69
C GLY A 15 36.16 -2.37 -20.93
N ALA A 16 35.06 -2.28 -21.67
CA ALA A 16 33.74 -2.22 -21.06
C ALA A 16 33.43 -3.58 -20.41
N VAL A 17 33.59 -3.65 -19.10
CA VAL A 17 33.05 -4.76 -18.31
C VAL A 17 31.53 -4.60 -18.31
N PHE A 18 30.85 -5.35 -19.16
CA PHE A 18 29.42 -5.53 -19.07
C PHE A 18 29.12 -6.37 -17.81
N LEU A 19 28.87 -5.69 -16.70
CA LEU A 19 28.16 -6.31 -15.57
C LEU A 19 26.73 -6.57 -16.06
N SER A 20 26.45 -7.81 -16.46
CA SER A 20 25.09 -8.31 -16.67
C SER A 20 24.39 -8.32 -15.31
N THR A 21 23.73 -7.21 -14.96
CA THR A 21 22.77 -7.21 -13.86
C THR A 21 21.58 -8.04 -14.32
N SER A 22 21.48 -9.26 -13.84
CA SER A 22 20.27 -10.08 -13.93
C SER A 22 19.12 -9.24 -13.35
N ASN A 23 18.17 -8.82 -14.21
CA ASN A 23 16.92 -8.20 -13.79
C ASN A 23 16.01 -9.30 -13.17
N GLY A 24 16.40 -9.86 -12.04
CA GLY A 24 15.49 -10.62 -11.18
C GLY A 24 14.39 -9.69 -10.68
N ALA A 25 13.16 -10.19 -10.57
CA ALA A 25 12.16 -9.55 -9.74
C ALA A 25 12.82 -9.28 -8.38
N GLN A 26 12.74 -8.04 -7.88
CA GLN A 26 13.31 -7.74 -6.57
C GLN A 26 12.52 -8.60 -5.58
N ALA A 27 13.21 -9.49 -4.90
CA ALA A 27 12.60 -10.32 -3.87
C ALA A 27 12.07 -9.39 -2.78
N SER A 28 10.96 -9.77 -2.16
CA SER A 28 10.45 -9.07 -0.98
C SER A 28 11.58 -8.95 0.04
N LEU A 29 11.67 -7.80 0.71
CA LEU A 29 12.59 -7.62 1.81
C LEU A 29 12.21 -8.58 2.93
N THR A 30 13.15 -9.38 3.37
CA THR A 30 12.97 -10.29 4.51
C THR A 30 13.76 -9.77 5.71
N PRO A 31 13.39 -10.16 6.94
CA PRO A 31 14.04 -9.67 8.15
C PRO A 31 15.57 -9.78 8.10
N SER A 32 16.25 -8.67 8.44
CA SER A 32 17.72 -8.58 8.52
C SER A 32 18.10 -7.58 9.59
N SER A 33 19.16 -7.88 10.35
CA SER A 33 19.68 -7.00 11.42
C SER A 33 20.27 -5.67 10.91
N SER A 34 20.54 -5.56 9.60
CA SER A 34 21.04 -4.33 8.98
C SER A 34 19.93 -3.36 8.55
N GLN A 35 18.67 -3.80 8.56
CA GLN A 35 17.52 -3.00 8.19
C GLN A 35 17.06 -2.09 9.34
N PRO A 36 16.32 -1.00 9.03
CA PRO A 36 15.60 -0.23 10.02
C PRO A 36 14.63 -1.10 10.82
N ARG A 37 14.22 -0.64 11.99
CA ARG A 37 13.24 -1.35 12.82
C ARG A 37 11.87 -1.39 12.09
N THR A 38 11.16 -2.48 12.30
CA THR A 38 9.77 -2.69 11.86
C THR A 38 8.81 -2.43 13.01
N ASP A 39 8.80 -1.22 13.54
CA ASP A 39 8.01 -0.88 14.73
C ASP A 39 6.51 -0.76 14.43
N MET A 40 6.14 -0.36 13.20
CA MET A 40 4.74 -0.18 12.80
C MET A 40 4.49 -0.74 11.40
N VAL A 41 3.30 -1.31 11.22
CA VAL A 41 2.79 -1.80 9.93
C VAL A 41 1.54 -1.00 9.57
N ASP A 42 1.39 -0.62 8.31
CA ASP A 42 0.14 -0.04 7.86
C ASP A 42 -0.68 -1.02 7.02
N LEU A 43 -1.99 -0.97 7.22
CA LEU A 43 -2.95 -1.96 6.75
C LEU A 43 -4.16 -1.28 6.12
N SER A 44 -4.75 -1.94 5.15
CA SER A 44 -6.00 -1.52 4.53
C SER A 44 -6.87 -2.74 4.21
N SER A 45 -7.95 -2.55 3.46
CA SER A 45 -8.72 -3.67 2.91
C SER A 45 -7.93 -4.59 1.97
N TRP A 46 -6.74 -4.17 1.55
CA TRP A 46 -5.82 -5.01 0.76
C TRP A 46 -5.28 -6.20 1.55
N GLN A 47 -5.18 -6.05 2.87
CA GLN A 47 -4.73 -7.08 3.80
C GLN A 47 -5.89 -7.89 4.39
N ALA A 48 -7.01 -8.03 3.64
CA ALA A 48 -8.20 -8.77 4.07
C ALA A 48 -7.96 -10.25 4.36
N ASN A 49 -6.91 -10.82 3.76
CA ASN A 49 -6.54 -12.24 3.93
C ASN A 49 -5.69 -12.50 5.18
N LEU A 50 -5.20 -11.47 5.86
CA LEU A 50 -4.49 -11.65 7.12
C LEU A 50 -5.45 -12.17 8.20
N SER A 51 -4.98 -13.17 8.93
CA SER A 51 -5.67 -13.80 10.06
C SER A 51 -5.17 -13.21 11.39
N SER A 52 -5.81 -13.57 12.49
CA SER A 52 -5.33 -13.16 13.82
C SER A 52 -3.92 -13.68 14.13
N SER A 53 -3.54 -14.85 13.59
CA SER A 53 -2.18 -15.39 13.76
C SER A 53 -1.13 -14.54 13.04
N ASP A 54 -1.47 -13.93 11.91
CA ASP A 54 -0.53 -13.08 11.16
C ASP A 54 -0.23 -11.79 11.95
N TYR A 55 -1.23 -11.22 12.65
CA TYR A 55 -1.02 -10.10 13.56
C TYR A 55 -0.15 -10.49 14.77
N GLN A 56 -0.32 -11.71 15.29
CA GLN A 56 0.55 -12.21 16.34
C GLN A 56 1.99 -12.40 15.84
N THR A 57 2.17 -12.94 14.62
CA THR A 57 3.49 -13.05 13.98
C THR A 57 4.17 -11.69 13.84
N MET A 58 3.44 -10.64 13.47
CA MET A 58 3.98 -9.27 13.41
C MET A 58 4.40 -8.79 14.82
N ALA A 59 3.56 -8.99 15.84
CA ALA A 59 3.87 -8.61 17.21
C ALA A 59 5.09 -9.36 17.75
N ASP A 60 5.18 -10.67 17.51
CA ASP A 60 6.31 -11.51 17.90
C ASP A 60 7.62 -11.10 17.18
N ALA A 61 7.51 -10.56 15.99
CA ALA A 61 8.63 -10.00 15.23
C ALA A 61 9.05 -8.59 15.69
N GLY A 62 8.38 -8.01 16.69
CA GLY A 62 8.73 -6.72 17.29
C GLY A 62 7.90 -5.53 16.80
N VAL A 63 6.86 -5.74 15.99
CA VAL A 63 5.89 -4.69 15.67
C VAL A 63 5.16 -4.27 16.94
N LYS A 64 5.00 -2.97 17.14
CA LYS A 64 4.39 -2.36 18.33
C LYS A 64 3.07 -1.68 18.03
N ALA A 65 2.89 -1.23 16.79
CA ALA A 65 1.73 -0.47 16.37
C ALA A 65 1.27 -0.86 14.97
N VAL A 66 -0.01 -0.58 14.69
CA VAL A 66 -0.56 -0.59 13.34
C VAL A 66 -1.24 0.74 13.04
N ALA A 67 -1.20 1.16 11.77
CA ALA A 67 -2.03 2.22 11.23
C ALA A 67 -3.00 1.60 10.22
N ILE A 68 -4.31 1.64 10.50
CA ILE A 68 -5.33 0.96 9.70
C ILE A 68 -6.13 1.99 8.90
N LYS A 69 -6.22 1.80 7.58
CA LYS A 69 -7.10 2.62 6.74
C LYS A 69 -8.53 2.53 7.22
N ALA A 70 -9.10 3.63 7.66
CA ALA A 70 -10.51 3.70 8.05
C ALA A 70 -11.40 4.18 6.90
N SER A 71 -10.93 5.17 6.13
CA SER A 71 -11.73 5.77 5.06
C SER A 71 -10.88 6.38 3.94
N GLU A 72 -11.55 6.80 2.85
CA GLU A 72 -10.96 7.53 1.72
C GLU A 72 -12.01 8.47 1.12
N GLY A 73 -11.66 9.72 0.91
CA GLY A 73 -12.60 10.72 0.42
C GLY A 73 -13.86 10.78 1.30
N THR A 74 -15.00 11.13 0.73
CA THR A 74 -16.27 11.21 1.47
C THR A 74 -17.14 9.96 1.35
N THR A 75 -16.75 8.95 0.56
CA THR A 75 -17.63 7.84 0.17
C THR A 75 -17.14 6.46 0.52
N TYR A 76 -15.83 6.28 0.75
CA TYR A 76 -15.29 4.97 1.07
C TYR A 76 -15.02 4.81 2.57
N THR A 77 -15.44 3.69 3.12
CA THR A 77 -15.04 3.19 4.45
C THR A 77 -14.48 1.76 4.30
N ASN A 78 -13.53 1.41 5.15
CA ASN A 78 -12.93 0.08 5.14
C ASN A 78 -13.91 -0.95 5.73
N GLY A 79 -14.50 -1.79 4.89
CA GLY A 79 -15.50 -2.78 5.30
C GLY A 79 -15.01 -3.87 6.24
N ILE A 80 -13.69 -3.99 6.45
CA ILE A 80 -13.10 -4.96 7.38
C ILE A 80 -12.39 -4.28 8.56
N LEU A 81 -12.62 -2.98 8.76
CA LEU A 81 -11.96 -2.19 9.79
C LEU A 81 -12.10 -2.83 11.19
N ALA A 82 -13.31 -3.19 11.57
CA ALA A 82 -13.60 -3.81 12.87
C ALA A 82 -12.80 -5.11 13.09
N LYS A 83 -12.72 -5.95 12.06
CA LYS A 83 -11.95 -7.21 12.08
C LYS A 83 -10.45 -6.94 12.28
N GLN A 84 -9.90 -5.98 11.54
CA GLN A 84 -8.49 -5.62 11.62
C GLN A 84 -8.13 -5.02 12.99
N VAL A 85 -9.01 -4.16 13.53
CA VAL A 85 -8.86 -3.58 14.88
C VAL A 85 -8.85 -4.69 15.93
N GLN A 86 -9.81 -5.61 15.87
CA GLN A 86 -9.88 -6.75 16.81
C GLN A 86 -8.62 -7.60 16.77
N TYR A 87 -8.09 -7.92 15.58
CA TYR A 87 -6.89 -8.73 15.44
C TYR A 87 -5.64 -8.02 15.99
N ALA A 88 -5.51 -6.72 15.71
CA ALA A 88 -4.42 -5.92 16.24
C ALA A 88 -4.46 -5.82 17.77
N GLN A 89 -5.64 -5.58 18.34
CA GLN A 89 -5.83 -5.52 19.80
C GLN A 89 -5.54 -6.86 20.46
N ASN A 90 -5.97 -7.98 19.87
CA ASN A 90 -5.69 -9.32 20.38
C ASN A 90 -4.19 -9.64 20.38
N ALA A 91 -3.44 -9.10 19.44
CA ALA A 91 -1.98 -9.23 19.38
C ALA A 91 -1.23 -8.18 20.25
N GLY A 92 -1.94 -7.33 21.00
CA GLY A 92 -1.35 -6.32 21.87
C GLY A 92 -0.75 -5.12 21.13
N LEU A 93 -1.09 -4.91 19.85
CA LEU A 93 -0.59 -3.82 19.05
C LEU A 93 -1.36 -2.52 19.34
N ALA A 94 -0.64 -1.38 19.41
CA ALA A 94 -1.26 -0.07 19.44
C ALA A 94 -1.98 0.19 18.11
N VAL A 95 -3.26 0.56 18.16
CA VAL A 95 -4.07 0.78 16.96
C VAL A 95 -4.19 2.26 16.69
N ASN A 96 -3.80 2.67 15.49
CA ASN A 96 -3.96 4.00 14.94
C ASN A 96 -4.70 3.90 13.61
N TYR A 97 -5.20 5.02 13.11
CA TYR A 97 -6.04 5.03 11.91
C TYR A 97 -5.52 6.03 10.89
N TYR A 98 -5.74 5.73 9.60
CA TYR A 98 -5.50 6.71 8.55
C TYR A 98 -6.67 6.88 7.60
N HIS A 99 -6.74 8.07 7.02
CA HIS A 99 -7.67 8.48 5.99
C HIS A 99 -6.92 8.83 4.72
N PHE A 100 -7.23 8.18 3.60
CA PHE A 100 -6.65 8.54 2.31
C PHE A 100 -7.35 9.79 1.77
N ALA A 101 -6.63 10.90 1.78
CA ALA A 101 -7.16 12.21 1.43
C ALA A 101 -7.33 12.41 -0.07
N ARG A 102 -8.43 13.07 -0.44
CA ARG A 102 -8.79 13.44 -1.80
C ARG A 102 -9.15 14.92 -1.94
N PHE A 103 -9.37 15.63 -0.86
CA PHE A 103 -9.83 17.00 -0.81
C PHE A 103 -8.94 17.95 -1.60
N THR A 104 -9.56 18.98 -2.20
CA THR A 104 -8.87 20.07 -2.91
C THR A 104 -9.25 21.44 -2.37
N THR A 105 -10.23 21.48 -1.47
CA THR A 105 -10.72 22.67 -0.79
C THR A 105 -10.86 22.42 0.71
N THR A 106 -10.94 23.49 1.51
CA THR A 106 -11.17 23.40 2.96
C THR A 106 -12.51 22.74 3.30
N ALA A 107 -13.55 23.02 2.51
CA ALA A 107 -14.87 22.40 2.71
C ALA A 107 -14.85 20.87 2.45
N GLU A 108 -14.11 20.43 1.41
CA GLU A 108 -13.90 19.01 1.16
C GLU A 108 -13.06 18.37 2.28
N ALA A 109 -12.01 19.05 2.77
CA ALA A 109 -11.18 18.57 3.87
C ALA A 109 -12.00 18.35 5.15
N GLN A 110 -12.88 19.27 5.49
CA GLN A 110 -13.82 19.16 6.62
C GLN A 110 -14.79 17.97 6.42
N ALA A 111 -15.35 17.81 5.22
CA ALA A 111 -16.26 16.69 4.93
C ALA A 111 -15.56 15.32 4.99
N GLU A 112 -14.32 15.23 4.50
CA GLU A 112 -13.50 14.02 4.57
C GLU A 112 -13.09 13.71 6.03
N ALA A 113 -12.73 14.72 6.83
CA ALA A 113 -12.47 14.55 8.26
C ALA A 113 -13.70 14.01 9.01
N GLN A 114 -14.91 14.50 8.71
CA GLN A 114 -16.15 13.97 9.27
C GLN A 114 -16.40 12.51 8.88
N THR A 115 -16.07 12.13 7.65
CA THR A 115 -16.15 10.73 7.19
C THR A 115 -15.16 9.85 7.95
N PHE A 116 -13.94 10.34 8.16
CA PHE A 116 -12.91 9.65 8.93
C PHE A 116 -13.33 9.45 10.39
N ILE A 117 -13.84 10.51 11.04
CA ILE A 117 -14.37 10.46 12.41
C ILE A 117 -15.45 9.37 12.52
N LYS A 118 -16.45 9.37 11.64
CA LYS A 118 -17.53 8.38 11.62
C LYS A 118 -17.00 6.95 11.45
N ALA A 119 -16.04 6.75 10.56
CA ALA A 119 -15.44 5.44 10.34
C ALA A 119 -14.72 4.93 11.60
N VAL A 120 -13.95 5.78 12.28
CA VAL A 120 -13.26 5.40 13.52
C VAL A 120 -14.23 5.18 14.66
N GLN A 121 -15.24 6.03 14.82
CA GLN A 121 -16.29 5.88 15.84
C GLN A 121 -17.13 4.61 15.68
N SER A 122 -17.16 4.02 14.48
CA SER A 122 -17.85 2.73 14.29
C SER A 122 -17.14 1.55 14.96
N VAL A 123 -15.88 1.71 15.39
CA VAL A 123 -15.08 0.63 15.98
C VAL A 123 -14.49 0.97 17.35
N THR A 124 -14.51 2.24 17.77
CA THR A 124 -14.01 2.66 19.09
C THR A 124 -14.50 4.05 19.47
N ASP A 125 -14.75 4.26 20.77
CA ASP A 125 -15.04 5.57 21.36
C ASP A 125 -13.79 6.27 21.90
N ALA A 126 -12.65 5.58 21.96
CA ALA A 126 -11.39 6.14 22.43
C ALA A 126 -10.95 7.34 21.55
N LYS A 127 -10.15 8.24 22.14
CA LYS A 127 -9.68 9.48 21.48
C LYS A 127 -8.16 9.65 21.55
N ASN A 128 -7.45 8.68 22.10
CA ASN A 128 -6.00 8.77 22.36
C ASN A 128 -5.10 8.16 21.26
N MET A 129 -5.72 7.61 20.20
CA MET A 129 -4.97 7.12 19.04
C MET A 129 -4.55 8.28 18.12
N VAL A 130 -3.60 7.99 17.22
CA VAL A 130 -3.20 8.91 16.16
C VAL A 130 -4.18 8.79 14.98
N MET A 131 -4.68 9.94 14.53
CA MET A 131 -5.52 10.10 13.36
C MET A 131 -4.66 10.67 12.22
N VAL A 132 -4.34 9.84 11.23
CA VAL A 132 -3.39 10.19 10.17
C VAL A 132 -4.14 10.64 8.91
N VAL A 133 -3.75 11.77 8.34
CA VAL A 133 -4.12 12.13 6.97
C VAL A 133 -3.07 11.58 6.01
N ASP A 134 -3.45 10.68 5.15
CA ASP A 134 -2.62 10.11 4.08
C ASP A 134 -2.70 11.01 2.84
N PHE A 135 -1.67 11.86 2.70
CA PHE A 135 -1.58 12.94 1.74
C PHE A 135 -0.62 12.57 0.60
N GLU A 136 -1.05 11.66 -0.29
CA GLU A 136 -0.21 11.19 -1.41
C GLU A 136 -0.94 11.22 -2.78
N ALA A 137 -2.18 11.65 -2.84
CA ALA A 137 -2.94 11.69 -4.07
C ALA A 137 -2.37 12.74 -5.05
N SER A 138 -2.29 12.38 -6.33
CA SER A 138 -1.65 13.23 -7.35
C SER A 138 -2.33 14.58 -7.59
N ASN A 139 -3.61 14.73 -7.22
CA ASN A 139 -4.34 15.99 -7.32
C ASN A 139 -3.71 17.11 -6.49
N PHE A 140 -3.08 16.81 -5.34
CA PHE A 140 -2.40 17.78 -4.50
C PHE A 140 -1.23 18.48 -5.18
N GLN A 141 -0.60 17.84 -6.16
CA GLN A 141 0.50 18.43 -6.93
C GLN A 141 0.03 19.57 -7.87
N ASN A 142 -1.28 19.69 -8.10
CA ASN A 142 -1.87 20.75 -8.91
C ASN A 142 -2.28 21.98 -8.09
N LEU A 143 -2.15 21.91 -6.77
CA LEU A 143 -2.45 23.00 -5.84
C LEU A 143 -1.15 23.65 -5.35
N SER A 144 -1.25 24.89 -4.88
CA SER A 144 -0.14 25.54 -4.20
C SER A 144 0.10 24.87 -2.83
N LYS A 145 1.35 24.91 -2.34
CA LYS A 145 1.66 24.45 -0.99
C LYS A 145 0.84 25.18 0.08
N ALA A 146 0.62 26.48 -0.09
CA ALA A 146 -0.21 27.26 0.83
C ALA A 146 -1.66 26.75 0.87
N THR A 147 -2.25 26.45 -0.28
CA THR A 147 -3.60 25.87 -0.37
C THR A 147 -3.65 24.49 0.30
N ASN A 148 -2.66 23.64 0.04
CA ASN A 148 -2.58 22.32 0.66
C ASN A 148 -2.45 22.42 2.19
N ASN A 149 -1.60 23.30 2.69
CA ASN A 149 -1.45 23.55 4.14
C ASN A 149 -2.75 24.08 4.77
N GLN A 150 -3.46 24.97 4.09
CA GLN A 150 -4.75 25.46 4.56
C GLN A 150 -5.81 24.35 4.62
N ASN A 151 -5.87 23.49 3.60
CA ASN A 151 -6.80 22.37 3.58
C ASN A 151 -6.47 21.33 4.67
N LEU A 152 -5.18 21.03 4.88
CA LEU A 152 -4.73 20.16 5.97
C LEU A 152 -5.12 20.74 7.34
N ALA A 153 -4.92 22.03 7.56
CA ALA A 153 -5.33 22.69 8.80
C ALA A 153 -6.83 22.54 9.08
N ALA A 154 -7.68 22.73 8.06
CA ALA A 154 -9.14 22.57 8.19
C ALA A 154 -9.54 21.10 8.50
N PHE A 155 -8.79 20.13 7.97
CA PHE A 155 -8.95 18.70 8.29
C PHE A 155 -8.61 18.44 9.77
N ASP A 156 -7.42 18.88 10.22
CA ASP A 156 -6.92 18.67 11.58
C ASP A 156 -7.80 19.41 12.61
N GLU A 157 -8.25 20.62 12.33
CA GLU A 157 -9.19 21.38 13.18
C GLU A 157 -10.52 20.64 13.36
N THR A 158 -11.01 19.99 12.30
CA THR A 158 -12.25 19.19 12.37
C THR A 158 -12.07 17.96 13.25
N LEU A 159 -10.92 17.28 13.18
CA LEU A 159 -10.58 16.16 14.07
C LEU A 159 -10.46 16.63 15.52
N ALA A 160 -9.77 17.76 15.76
CA ALA A 160 -9.59 18.32 17.10
C ALA A 160 -10.91 18.73 17.74
N ALA A 161 -11.83 19.33 16.97
CA ALA A 161 -13.20 19.68 17.45
C ALA A 161 -14.02 18.43 17.86
N ALA A 162 -13.74 17.28 17.26
CA ALA A 162 -14.35 16.00 17.64
C ALA A 162 -13.60 15.27 18.78
N GLY A 163 -12.56 15.91 19.37
CA GLY A 163 -11.81 15.40 20.51
C GLY A 163 -10.55 14.59 20.16
N TYR A 164 -10.20 14.46 18.88
CA TYR A 164 -8.96 13.78 18.45
C TYR A 164 -7.81 14.77 18.43
N GLN A 165 -6.98 14.76 19.46
CA GLN A 165 -5.87 15.71 19.63
C GLN A 165 -4.54 15.26 19.03
N LYS A 166 -4.43 13.97 18.64
CA LYS A 166 -3.23 13.43 18.01
C LYS A 166 -3.48 13.25 16.53
N THR A 167 -3.01 14.18 15.72
CA THR A 167 -3.04 14.08 14.26
C THR A 167 -1.62 13.95 13.70
N ASP A 168 -1.47 13.27 12.58
CA ASP A 168 -0.20 13.20 11.85
C ASP A 168 -0.43 13.25 10.34
N LEU A 169 0.61 13.64 9.61
CA LEU A 169 0.65 13.73 8.16
C LEU A 169 1.49 12.57 7.60
N TYR A 170 0.88 11.63 6.88
CA TYR A 170 1.64 10.72 6.04
C TYR A 170 1.76 11.30 4.63
N THR A 171 3.00 11.34 4.12
CA THR A 171 3.30 11.74 2.74
C THR A 171 4.68 11.27 2.31
N MET A 172 4.99 11.37 1.01
CA MET A 172 6.35 11.19 0.52
C MET A 172 7.29 12.22 1.14
N ALA A 173 8.45 11.80 1.65
CA ALA A 173 9.44 12.71 2.21
C ALA A 173 9.85 13.83 1.22
N SER A 174 9.86 13.52 -0.08
CA SER A 174 10.15 14.49 -1.16
C SER A 174 9.05 15.53 -1.39
N TRP A 175 7.90 15.41 -0.73
CA TRP A 175 6.79 16.36 -0.85
C TRP A 175 6.86 17.45 0.22
N ILE A 176 7.54 17.18 1.33
CA ILE A 176 7.75 18.16 2.40
C ILE A 176 8.51 19.36 1.86
N GLY A 177 8.01 20.55 2.17
CA GLY A 177 8.53 21.82 1.68
C GLY A 177 8.16 22.16 0.23
N ARG A 178 7.73 21.16 -0.54
CA ARG A 178 7.33 21.34 -1.95
C ARG A 178 5.82 21.46 -2.14
N TYR A 179 5.07 20.52 -1.60
CA TYR A 179 3.61 20.46 -1.76
C TYR A 179 2.87 20.63 -0.44
N ILE A 180 3.50 20.28 0.68
CA ILE A 180 2.94 20.33 2.02
C ILE A 180 4.07 20.60 3.02
N ASP A 181 3.75 21.14 4.19
CA ASP A 181 4.68 21.30 5.30
C ASP A 181 4.22 20.50 6.52
N THR A 182 5.16 20.05 7.34
CA THR A 182 4.91 19.60 8.70
C THR A 182 4.86 20.77 9.67
N ASN A 183 4.33 20.59 10.86
CA ASN A 183 4.27 21.58 11.92
C ASN A 183 4.58 20.98 13.29
N ALA A 184 4.48 21.76 14.36
CA ALA A 184 4.82 21.31 15.71
C ALA A 184 3.90 20.19 16.23
N SER A 185 2.63 20.16 15.81
CA SER A 185 1.64 19.15 16.20
C SER A 185 1.65 17.93 15.27
N ASN A 186 2.13 18.12 14.04
CA ASN A 186 2.12 17.16 12.96
C ASN A 186 3.54 17.04 12.39
N LYS A 187 4.39 16.24 13.04
CA LYS A 187 5.81 16.11 12.67
C LYS A 187 6.03 15.21 11.46
N GLY A 188 5.02 14.45 11.09
CA GLY A 188 4.98 13.62 9.90
C GLY A 188 5.38 12.15 10.09
N TRP A 189 4.71 11.32 9.34
CA TRP A 189 5.07 9.95 9.02
C TRP A 189 5.52 9.94 7.55
N LEU A 190 6.83 9.91 7.34
CA LEU A 190 7.42 10.19 6.03
C LEU A 190 7.76 8.91 5.28
N ALA A 191 7.31 8.81 4.03
CA ALA A 191 7.61 7.68 3.17
C ALA A 191 8.82 7.95 2.27
N GLN A 192 9.79 7.06 2.35
CA GLN A 192 10.89 6.93 1.40
C GLN A 192 11.37 5.49 1.42
N TRP A 193 11.41 4.85 0.28
CA TRP A 193 11.76 3.44 0.13
C TRP A 193 13.09 3.30 -0.60
N PRO A 194 14.23 3.32 0.10
CA PRO A 194 15.54 3.07 -0.51
C PRO A 194 15.63 1.63 -0.97
N SER A 195 16.41 1.37 -2.00
CA SER A 195 16.62 0.01 -2.51
C SER A 195 17.41 -0.90 -1.55
N ASN A 196 18.13 -0.30 -0.61
CA ASN A 196 18.84 -0.98 0.46
C ASN A 196 18.65 -0.19 1.75
N PRO A 197 17.51 -0.37 2.46
CA PRO A 197 17.18 0.39 3.65
C PRO A 197 18.12 -0.01 4.80
N SER A 198 18.67 0.99 5.49
CA SER A 198 19.55 0.79 6.66
C SER A 198 19.57 2.03 7.52
N GLY A 199 19.89 1.85 8.80
CA GLY A 199 20.03 2.94 9.77
C GLY A 199 18.71 3.66 10.08
N ASP A 200 18.82 4.86 10.61
CA ASP A 200 17.71 5.73 11.00
C ASP A 200 17.59 6.89 10.02
N ALA A 201 16.38 7.23 9.61
CA ALA A 201 16.10 8.39 8.78
C ALA A 201 15.00 9.26 9.38
N TYR A 202 15.01 10.54 9.00
CA TYR A 202 14.00 11.52 9.43
C TYR A 202 13.80 11.60 10.96
N PRO A 203 14.85 11.80 11.78
CA PRO A 203 14.76 11.74 13.24
C PRO A 203 13.83 12.79 13.85
N SER A 204 13.52 13.85 13.11
CA SER A 204 12.55 14.89 13.52
C SER A 204 11.11 14.53 13.26
N ALA A 205 10.85 13.54 12.38
CA ALA A 205 9.51 13.03 12.09
C ALA A 205 9.07 12.01 13.16
N ASN A 206 7.78 11.74 13.24
CA ASN A 206 7.24 10.72 14.14
C ASN A 206 7.59 9.30 13.67
N ALA A 207 7.58 9.08 12.35
CA ALA A 207 7.87 7.77 11.77
C ALA A 207 8.47 7.89 10.36
N TRP A 208 9.16 6.83 9.95
CA TRP A 208 9.67 6.62 8.60
C TRP A 208 9.15 5.31 8.03
N GLN A 209 8.29 5.37 6.98
CA GLN A 209 7.92 4.20 6.20
C GLN A 209 9.06 3.91 5.21
N TRP A 210 9.82 2.85 5.50
CA TRP A 210 11.05 2.55 4.78
C TRP A 210 10.93 1.44 3.73
N ALA A 211 9.84 0.67 3.76
CA ALA A 211 9.56 -0.35 2.74
C ALA A 211 8.06 -0.51 2.53
N SER A 212 7.70 -0.95 1.32
CA SER A 212 6.33 -1.32 0.91
C SER A 212 6.28 -2.75 0.34
N ASP A 213 7.32 -3.54 0.62
CA ASP A 213 7.50 -4.90 0.12
C ASP A 213 8.20 -5.79 1.15
N TYR A 214 8.02 -5.46 2.44
CA TYR A 214 8.59 -6.24 3.53
C TYR A 214 7.74 -7.47 3.83
N ARG A 215 8.38 -8.62 4.02
CA ARG A 215 7.71 -9.88 4.33
C ARG A 215 8.21 -10.45 5.63
N PHE A 216 7.34 -10.55 6.62
CA PHE A 216 7.65 -11.23 7.86
C PHE A 216 7.88 -12.73 7.63
N SER A 217 8.70 -13.35 8.47
CA SER A 217 8.94 -14.79 8.40
C SER A 217 7.63 -15.56 8.60
N GLY A 218 7.34 -16.48 7.66
CA GLY A 218 6.09 -17.25 7.69
C GLY A 218 4.91 -16.58 6.96
N GLU A 219 5.02 -15.29 6.61
CA GLU A 219 3.98 -14.57 5.89
C GLU A 219 4.09 -14.75 4.38
N SER A 220 2.92 -14.76 3.71
CA SER A 220 2.82 -14.85 2.26
C SER A 220 2.60 -13.51 1.57
N GLN A 221 2.33 -12.45 2.33
CA GLN A 221 1.97 -11.12 1.85
C GLN A 221 3.04 -10.09 2.20
N ASP A 222 3.35 -9.22 1.24
CA ASP A 222 4.20 -8.06 1.47
C ASP A 222 3.41 -6.97 2.19
N LEU A 223 4.08 -6.32 3.14
CA LEU A 223 3.49 -5.29 4.00
C LEU A 223 4.32 -4.01 3.96
N ASP A 224 3.65 -2.90 4.16
CA ASP A 224 4.24 -1.59 4.34
C ASP A 224 4.72 -1.47 5.79
N VAL A 225 6.01 -1.20 5.98
CA VAL A 225 6.62 -1.19 7.32
C VAL A 225 7.32 0.13 7.61
N SER A 226 7.26 0.51 8.89
CA SER A 226 7.80 1.77 9.37
C SER A 226 8.61 1.59 10.65
N GLN A 227 9.65 2.42 10.76
CA GLN A 227 10.35 2.69 12.00
C GLN A 227 9.70 3.86 12.72
N LEU A 228 9.46 3.74 14.01
CA LEU A 228 9.01 4.83 14.86
C LEU A 228 10.23 5.58 15.43
N ASN A 229 10.26 6.90 15.31
CA ASN A 229 11.33 7.73 15.83
C ASN A 229 11.05 8.23 17.25
N ASN A 230 9.82 8.03 17.75
CA ASN A 230 9.37 8.33 19.12
C ASN A 230 8.10 7.52 19.44
N ASP A 231 7.56 7.72 20.64
CA ASP A 231 6.40 6.97 21.14
C ASP A 231 5.04 7.53 20.73
N PHE A 232 4.99 8.46 19.75
CA PHE A 232 3.76 9.15 19.36
C PHE A 232 2.64 8.18 18.97
N TYR A 233 2.97 7.09 18.26
CA TYR A 233 2.05 6.05 17.79
C TYR A 233 1.79 4.95 18.82
N LEU A 234 2.48 4.93 19.96
CA LEU A 234 2.38 3.85 20.96
C LEU A 234 1.32 4.11 22.04
N ASN A 235 0.89 5.36 22.24
CA ASN A 235 -0.04 5.73 23.31
C ASN A 235 -1.50 5.36 23.06
N GLY A 236 -1.79 4.62 21.98
CA GLY A 236 -3.09 4.01 21.69
C GLY A 236 -3.21 2.56 22.17
N ALA A 237 -2.15 1.99 22.76
CA ALA A 237 -2.20 0.63 23.27
C ALA A 237 -3.21 0.54 24.41
N SER A 238 -4.23 -0.29 24.25
CA SER A 238 -5.07 -0.75 25.33
C SER A 238 -4.15 -1.56 26.28
N THR A 239 -3.95 -1.08 27.50
CA THR A 239 -3.36 -1.91 28.55
C THR A 239 -4.38 -3.02 28.86
N ALA A 240 -4.33 -4.09 28.08
CA ALA A 240 -4.88 -5.35 28.56
C ALA A 240 -4.01 -5.75 29.75
N THR A 241 -4.49 -5.50 30.94
CA THR A 241 -3.91 -5.97 32.18
C THR A 241 -3.91 -7.49 32.14
N SER A 242 -2.79 -8.06 31.76
CA SER A 242 -2.55 -9.49 31.91
C SER A 242 -2.40 -9.79 33.39
N THR A 243 -3.49 -10.17 34.03
CA THR A 243 -3.44 -10.84 35.32
C THR A 243 -2.96 -12.26 35.06
N PRO A 244 -1.84 -12.71 35.63
CA PRO A 244 -1.44 -14.10 35.50
C PRO A 244 -2.36 -14.95 36.38
N SER A 245 -3.29 -15.68 35.77
CA SER A 245 -4.03 -16.73 36.47
C SER A 245 -3.25 -18.03 36.37
N SER A 246 -2.51 -18.32 37.41
CA SER A 246 -2.03 -19.67 37.71
C SER A 246 -3.20 -20.51 38.17
N ASN A 247 -3.57 -21.55 37.42
CA ASN A 247 -3.93 -22.84 38.08
C ASN A 247 -3.88 -23.98 37.04
N ALA A 248 -3.02 -24.91 37.39
CA ALA A 248 -2.96 -26.24 36.77
C ALA A 248 -4.14 -27.09 37.27
N SER A 249 -4.69 -27.91 36.41
CA SER A 249 -5.11 -29.29 36.71
C SER A 249 -5.52 -30.03 35.44
N THR A 250 -4.90 -31.15 35.23
CA THR A 250 -5.06 -32.24 34.29
C THR A 250 -6.22 -33.16 34.66
N PRO A 251 -6.42 -34.28 33.95
CA PRO A 251 -7.24 -34.45 32.74
C PRO A 251 -8.40 -35.46 32.97
N SER A 252 -9.31 -35.59 32.03
CA SER A 252 -10.11 -36.85 31.94
C SER A 252 -10.62 -37.10 30.52
N THR A 253 -10.25 -38.23 30.08
CA THR A 253 -10.65 -39.09 28.95
C THR A 253 -12.15 -39.31 28.80
N SER A 254 -12.63 -39.41 27.56
CA SER A 254 -13.28 -40.56 26.91
C SER A 254 -14.18 -40.10 25.76
N SER A 255 -13.90 -40.56 24.61
CA SER A 255 -14.34 -41.71 23.79
C SER A 255 -15.52 -41.42 22.88
N GLN A 256 -15.16 -41.53 21.60
CA GLN A 256 -15.87 -42.20 20.49
C GLN A 256 -17.33 -41.87 20.16
N ALA A 257 -17.56 -41.46 18.91
CA ALA A 257 -18.21 -42.35 17.95
C ALA A 257 -18.20 -41.78 16.51
N SER A 258 -17.91 -42.65 15.64
CA SER A 258 -17.88 -42.69 14.19
C SER A 258 -19.13 -42.13 13.48
N GLY A 259 -18.90 -41.58 12.29
CA GLY A 259 -19.92 -41.35 11.28
C GLY A 259 -19.26 -41.00 9.97
N SER A 260 -18.99 -42.01 9.17
CA SER A 260 -18.60 -41.92 7.76
C SER A 260 -19.73 -41.30 6.94
N ASP A 261 -19.43 -40.37 6.05
CA ASP A 261 -19.95 -40.50 4.70
C ASP A 261 -19.07 -39.80 3.66
N ALA A 262 -18.91 -40.51 2.55
CA ALA A 262 -18.09 -40.17 1.42
C ALA A 262 -18.87 -39.22 0.48
N GLY A 263 -18.14 -38.32 -0.17
CA GLY A 263 -18.77 -37.51 -1.21
C GLY A 263 -17.84 -36.54 -1.94
N SER A 264 -17.23 -37.07 -2.98
CA SER A 264 -16.90 -36.44 -4.26
C SER A 264 -15.87 -35.32 -4.28
N THR A 265 -14.68 -35.71 -4.64
CA THR A 265 -13.58 -34.88 -5.22
C THR A 265 -14.02 -34.36 -6.58
N GLU A 266 -14.29 -33.06 -6.68
CA GLU A 266 -14.24 -32.38 -7.97
C GLU A 266 -13.02 -31.48 -8.01
N THR A 267 -12.06 -31.90 -8.83
CA THR A 267 -10.87 -31.11 -9.21
C THR A 267 -11.31 -30.04 -10.20
N PRO A 268 -11.09 -28.76 -9.96
CA PRO A 268 -11.35 -27.75 -10.97
C PRO A 268 -10.28 -27.82 -12.05
N THR A 269 -10.65 -28.30 -13.20
CA THR A 269 -9.87 -28.24 -14.44
C THR A 269 -9.62 -26.79 -14.81
N THR A 270 -8.35 -26.35 -14.73
CA THR A 270 -7.93 -25.02 -15.15
C THR A 270 -7.96 -24.95 -16.67
N THR A 271 -9.06 -24.47 -17.23
CA THR A 271 -9.14 -24.14 -18.65
C THR A 271 -8.39 -22.84 -18.88
N ILE A 272 -7.25 -22.91 -19.56
CA ILE A 272 -6.49 -21.77 -20.02
C ILE A 272 -7.28 -21.12 -21.16
N VAL A 273 -8.02 -20.06 -20.86
CA VAL A 273 -8.70 -19.26 -21.88
C VAL A 273 -7.65 -18.43 -22.64
N LYS A 274 -7.46 -18.79 -23.90
CA LYS A 274 -6.61 -18.08 -24.86
C LYS A 274 -7.20 -16.69 -25.11
N VAL A 275 -6.50 -15.63 -24.70
CA VAL A 275 -6.91 -14.23 -24.92
C VAL A 275 -6.86 -13.91 -26.42
N PRO A 276 -7.94 -13.38 -27.03
CA PRO A 276 -7.90 -12.95 -28.43
C PRO A 276 -6.93 -11.77 -28.60
N THR A 277 -5.98 -11.92 -29.48
CA THR A 277 -5.02 -10.88 -29.85
C THR A 277 -5.63 -10.00 -30.91
N THR A 278 -6.19 -8.87 -30.54
CA THR A 278 -6.47 -7.78 -31.52
C THR A 278 -5.25 -6.86 -31.55
N THR A 279 -4.55 -6.94 -32.65
CA THR A 279 -3.35 -6.15 -32.95
C THR A 279 -3.75 -4.70 -33.24
N SER A 280 -3.47 -3.78 -32.33
CA SER A 280 -3.39 -2.36 -32.64
C SER A 280 -1.99 -1.88 -32.32
N THR A 281 -1.37 -1.29 -33.31
CA THR A 281 0.00 -0.78 -33.32
C THR A 281 0.18 0.31 -32.25
N TYR A 282 0.77 -0.06 -31.11
CA TYR A 282 1.26 0.89 -30.13
C TYR A 282 2.79 0.81 -30.06
N SER A 283 3.40 1.99 -30.02
CA SER A 283 4.83 2.11 -30.19
C SER A 283 5.60 1.41 -29.08
N LYS A 284 6.60 0.63 -29.46
CA LYS A 284 7.71 0.14 -28.66
C LYS A 284 8.23 1.20 -27.67
N ALA A 285 8.19 2.49 -28.05
CA ALA A 285 8.58 3.62 -27.22
C ALA A 285 7.83 3.76 -25.89
N ARG A 286 6.56 3.33 -25.77
CA ARG A 286 5.84 3.39 -24.50
C ARG A 286 6.23 2.24 -23.58
N SER A 287 6.39 1.04 -24.13
CA SER A 287 6.91 -0.10 -23.37
C SER A 287 8.32 0.17 -22.85
N ASP A 288 9.16 0.81 -23.66
CA ASP A 288 10.54 1.17 -23.30
C ASP A 288 10.60 2.33 -22.28
N SER A 289 9.52 3.11 -22.13
CA SER A 289 9.43 4.22 -21.17
C SER A 289 9.12 3.78 -19.73
N VAL A 290 8.78 2.52 -19.53
CA VAL A 290 8.52 1.96 -18.20
C VAL A 290 9.47 0.80 -17.89
N LYS A 291 9.77 0.60 -16.60
CA LYS A 291 10.52 -0.54 -16.08
C LYS A 291 9.63 -1.27 -15.12
N LEU A 292 9.48 -2.59 -15.28
CA LEU A 292 8.82 -3.42 -14.29
C LEU A 292 9.68 -3.44 -13.02
N ILE A 293 9.10 -3.07 -11.88
CA ILE A 293 9.73 -3.21 -10.58
C ILE A 293 9.39 -4.59 -10.03
N TRP A 294 8.10 -4.89 -9.92
CA TRP A 294 7.63 -6.22 -9.52
C TRP A 294 6.27 -6.53 -10.14
N ARG A 295 5.92 -7.81 -10.18
CA ARG A 295 4.59 -8.34 -10.53
C ARG A 295 4.27 -9.53 -9.65
N ALA A 296 3.06 -9.56 -9.09
CA ALA A 296 2.58 -10.65 -8.26
C ALA A 296 1.16 -11.07 -8.66
N LYS A 297 0.77 -12.28 -8.29
CA LYS A 297 -0.62 -12.71 -8.32
C LYS A 297 -1.39 -11.96 -7.24
N MET A 298 -2.65 -11.65 -7.51
CA MET A 298 -3.55 -11.12 -6.49
C MET A 298 -4.88 -11.87 -6.55
N GLY A 299 -5.63 -11.81 -5.46
CA GLY A 299 -6.96 -12.39 -5.36
C GLY A 299 -7.92 -11.83 -6.41
N ARG A 300 -9.01 -12.57 -6.63
CA ARG A 300 -10.09 -12.14 -7.50
C ARG A 300 -10.98 -11.14 -6.77
N HIS A 301 -10.77 -9.85 -7.02
CA HIS A 301 -11.55 -8.75 -6.46
C HIS A 301 -12.36 -8.07 -7.57
N ALA A 302 -13.57 -7.66 -7.23
CA ALA A 302 -14.44 -6.94 -8.17
C ALA A 302 -14.13 -5.44 -8.16
N TYR A 303 -14.14 -4.84 -9.35
CA TYR A 303 -13.98 -3.40 -9.58
C TYR A 303 -14.90 -2.92 -10.68
N HIS A 304 -15.16 -1.61 -10.70
CA HIS A 304 -15.77 -0.91 -11.81
C HIS A 304 -15.06 0.41 -12.08
N THR A 305 -15.16 0.92 -13.29
CA THR A 305 -14.63 2.24 -13.67
C THR A 305 -15.07 2.62 -15.07
N THR A 306 -15.22 3.92 -15.30
CA THR A 306 -15.37 4.54 -16.62
C THR A 306 -14.13 5.35 -17.00
N SER A 307 -13.15 5.45 -16.11
CA SER A 307 -11.95 6.26 -16.27
C SER A 307 -10.75 5.45 -16.74
N GLY A 308 -9.86 6.10 -17.50
CA GLY A 308 -8.61 5.51 -17.95
C GLY A 308 -8.74 4.57 -19.14
N ALA A 309 -7.73 3.75 -19.36
CA ALA A 309 -7.68 2.76 -20.44
C ALA A 309 -6.93 1.51 -20.01
N ARG A 310 -7.22 0.39 -20.68
CA ARG A 310 -6.52 -0.88 -20.51
C ARG A 310 -5.34 -0.97 -21.48
N TYR A 311 -4.31 -1.68 -21.03
CA TYR A 311 -3.06 -1.83 -21.78
C TYR A 311 -2.56 -3.28 -21.76
N SER A 312 -1.68 -3.63 -22.73
CA SER A 312 -0.85 -4.82 -22.68
C SER A 312 0.23 -4.70 -21.59
N LYS A 313 0.99 -5.77 -21.37
CA LYS A 313 2.17 -5.75 -20.48
C LYS A 313 3.06 -4.55 -20.76
N HIS A 314 3.63 -3.96 -19.71
CA HIS A 314 4.53 -2.79 -19.78
C HIS A 314 3.89 -1.60 -20.51
N LEU A 315 2.56 -1.51 -20.49
CA LEU A 315 1.79 -0.46 -21.17
C LEU A 315 2.10 -0.32 -22.68
N GLY A 316 2.55 -1.40 -23.32
CA GLY A 316 2.99 -1.38 -24.72
C GLY A 316 1.89 -1.03 -25.70
N THR A 317 0.72 -1.70 -25.60
CA THR A 317 -0.45 -1.45 -26.43
C THR A 317 -1.60 -0.94 -25.63
N ARG A 318 -2.23 0.14 -26.06
CA ARG A 318 -3.50 0.63 -25.51
C ARG A 318 -4.65 -0.12 -26.16
N TYR A 319 -5.45 -0.84 -25.40
CA TYR A 319 -6.60 -1.59 -25.95
C TYR A 319 -7.82 -0.68 -26.17
N ALA A 320 -8.39 -0.17 -25.08
CA ALA A 320 -9.58 0.68 -25.16
C ALA A 320 -9.72 1.57 -23.93
N SER A 321 -10.49 2.66 -24.09
CA SER A 321 -10.95 3.44 -22.95
C SER A 321 -11.95 2.62 -22.13
N MET A 322 -11.95 2.79 -20.81
CA MET A 322 -12.92 2.16 -19.92
C MET A 322 -14.32 2.73 -20.11
N SER A 323 -14.44 3.97 -20.59
CA SER A 323 -15.72 4.59 -20.96
C SER A 323 -16.48 3.84 -22.06
N ASN A 324 -15.81 3.00 -22.84
CA ASN A 324 -16.46 2.18 -23.87
C ASN A 324 -17.15 0.93 -23.29
N LEU A 325 -16.96 0.65 -22.00
CA LEU A 325 -17.51 -0.50 -21.30
C LEU A 325 -18.04 -0.08 -19.92
N PRO A 326 -18.95 0.93 -19.85
CA PRO A 326 -19.33 1.60 -18.61
C PRO A 326 -20.02 0.67 -17.62
N ASN A 327 -20.75 -0.35 -18.10
CA ASN A 327 -21.54 -1.26 -17.28
C ASN A 327 -20.82 -2.58 -16.99
N THR A 328 -19.47 -2.57 -16.97
CA THR A 328 -18.68 -3.79 -16.79
C THR A 328 -18.16 -3.91 -15.39
N THR A 329 -18.39 -5.06 -14.75
CA THR A 329 -17.63 -5.49 -13.57
C THR A 329 -16.35 -6.17 -14.03
N TRP A 330 -15.24 -5.73 -13.44
CA TRP A 330 -13.89 -6.21 -13.72
C TRP A 330 -13.36 -7.00 -12.52
N TYR A 331 -12.60 -8.05 -12.78
CA TYR A 331 -12.01 -8.88 -11.74
C TYR A 331 -10.49 -8.92 -11.89
N THR A 332 -9.79 -8.77 -10.79
CA THR A 332 -8.33 -8.80 -10.73
C THR A 332 -7.79 -10.22 -10.68
N ASN A 333 -6.54 -10.42 -11.14
CA ASN A 333 -5.78 -11.65 -10.98
C ASN A 333 -4.27 -11.43 -10.81
N TYR A 334 -3.76 -10.26 -11.18
CA TYR A 334 -2.37 -9.83 -10.99
C TYR A 334 -2.30 -8.34 -10.70
N HIS A 335 -1.22 -7.93 -10.06
CA HIS A 335 -0.80 -6.53 -9.94
C HIS A 335 0.68 -6.38 -10.26
N GLU A 336 1.07 -5.17 -10.67
CA GLU A 336 2.45 -4.86 -10.98
C GLU A 336 2.78 -3.41 -10.62
N LYS A 337 4.03 -3.17 -10.22
CA LYS A 337 4.58 -1.82 -10.03
C LYS A 337 5.48 -1.50 -11.22
N LEU A 338 5.17 -0.43 -11.91
CA LEU A 338 5.94 0.07 -13.04
C LEU A 338 6.59 1.41 -12.68
N TYR A 339 7.89 1.53 -12.94
CA TYR A 339 8.63 2.79 -12.88
C TYR A 339 8.58 3.49 -14.23
N ASN A 340 8.13 4.74 -14.26
CA ASN A 340 8.15 5.57 -15.46
C ASN A 340 9.46 6.31 -15.56
N LYS A 341 10.30 5.94 -16.52
CA LYS A 341 11.65 6.48 -16.71
C LYS A 341 11.65 7.98 -17.04
N LYS A 342 10.59 8.50 -17.68
CA LYS A 342 10.49 9.92 -18.04
C LYS A 342 10.04 10.78 -16.87
N LYS A 343 9.15 10.24 -16.02
CA LYS A 343 8.59 10.98 -14.88
C LYS A 343 9.37 10.78 -13.59
N GLY A 344 10.25 9.77 -13.51
CA GLY A 344 10.95 9.41 -12.29
C GLY A 344 10.05 8.85 -11.19
N THR A 345 8.83 8.37 -11.53
CA THR A 345 7.82 7.93 -10.56
C THR A 345 7.38 6.50 -10.81
N SER A 346 6.95 5.83 -9.76
CA SER A 346 6.36 4.49 -9.86
C SER A 346 4.84 4.55 -9.74
N ALA A 347 4.16 3.56 -10.35
CA ALA A 347 2.72 3.41 -10.24
C ALA A 347 2.33 1.94 -10.25
N ILE A 348 1.25 1.60 -9.53
CA ILE A 348 0.72 0.24 -9.49
C ILE A 348 -0.38 0.08 -10.53
N TYR A 349 -0.29 -1.00 -11.28
CA TYR A 349 -1.26 -1.41 -12.28
C TYR A 349 -1.86 -2.75 -11.91
N TYR A 350 -3.15 -2.91 -12.15
CA TYR A 350 -3.83 -4.18 -11.99
C TYR A 350 -4.12 -4.80 -13.34
N HIS A 351 -3.92 -6.10 -13.44
CA HIS A 351 -4.47 -6.88 -14.53
C HIS A 351 -5.91 -7.23 -14.20
N ILE A 352 -6.81 -6.75 -15.04
CA ILE A 352 -8.25 -6.94 -14.86
C ILE A 352 -8.82 -7.73 -16.04
N VAL A 353 -9.88 -8.49 -15.74
CA VAL A 353 -10.63 -9.30 -16.69
C VAL A 353 -12.11 -8.98 -16.51
N SER A 354 -12.86 -8.72 -17.58
CA SER A 354 -14.31 -8.51 -17.51
C SER A 354 -15.02 -9.75 -17.01
N GLY A 355 -16.19 -9.59 -16.36
CA GLY A 355 -16.96 -10.71 -15.81
C GLY A 355 -17.29 -11.80 -16.83
N ASN A 356 -17.47 -11.43 -18.10
CA ASN A 356 -17.70 -12.35 -19.21
C ASN A 356 -16.41 -12.90 -19.87
N GLY A 357 -15.24 -12.57 -19.36
CA GLY A 357 -13.93 -13.01 -19.87
C GLY A 357 -13.49 -12.42 -21.22
N LYS A 358 -14.32 -11.60 -21.89
CA LYS A 358 -14.05 -11.12 -23.26
C LYS A 358 -12.98 -10.02 -23.32
N HIS A 359 -12.78 -9.31 -22.24
CA HIS A 359 -11.86 -8.17 -22.16
C HIS A 359 -10.89 -8.32 -20.99
N ALA A 360 -9.61 -8.07 -21.25
CA ALA A 360 -8.59 -8.08 -20.21
C ALA A 360 -7.52 -7.00 -20.46
N GLY A 361 -6.68 -6.72 -19.47
CA GLY A 361 -5.53 -5.83 -19.63
C GLY A 361 -5.12 -5.15 -18.34
N TRP A 362 -4.00 -4.45 -18.41
CA TRP A 362 -3.43 -3.69 -17.31
C TRP A 362 -4.02 -2.29 -17.26
N ILE A 363 -4.44 -1.85 -16.09
CA ILE A 363 -4.97 -0.52 -15.83
C ILE A 363 -4.32 0.06 -14.57
N TRP A 364 -4.08 1.35 -14.56
CA TRP A 364 -3.62 2.01 -13.35
C TRP A 364 -4.69 1.88 -12.24
N ARG A 365 -4.27 1.41 -11.06
CA ARG A 365 -5.18 1.12 -9.94
C ARG A 365 -6.02 2.33 -9.52
N GLY A 366 -5.47 3.55 -9.67
CA GLY A 366 -6.15 4.79 -9.29
C GLY A 366 -7.41 5.14 -10.09
N TYR A 367 -7.71 4.38 -11.15
CA TYR A 367 -8.98 4.50 -11.87
C TYR A 367 -10.07 3.53 -11.40
N LEU A 368 -9.71 2.56 -10.54
CA LEU A 368 -10.60 1.46 -10.16
C LEU A 368 -11.33 1.78 -8.86
N HIS A 369 -12.65 1.60 -8.87
CA HIS A 369 -13.52 1.65 -7.70
C HIS A 369 -13.85 0.21 -7.29
N ALA A 370 -13.69 -0.12 -6.00
CA ALA A 370 -13.94 -1.46 -5.49
C ALA A 370 -15.44 -1.80 -5.52
N GLY A 371 -15.73 -3.06 -5.78
CA GLY A 371 -17.10 -3.59 -5.83
C GLY A 371 -17.57 -3.93 -7.24
N VAL A 372 -18.71 -4.61 -7.31
CA VAL A 372 -19.42 -4.88 -8.58
C VAL A 372 -19.96 -3.58 -9.15
N ASN A 373 -20.04 -3.51 -10.48
CA ASN A 373 -20.63 -2.35 -11.12
C ASN A 373 -22.14 -2.31 -10.82
N PRO A 374 -22.67 -1.22 -10.27
CA PRO A 374 -24.09 -1.13 -9.93
C PRO A 374 -25.01 -1.16 -11.16
N ASN A 375 -24.45 -0.95 -12.37
CA ASN A 375 -25.18 -0.96 -13.64
C ASN A 375 -24.81 -2.16 -14.53
N ALA A 376 -24.16 -3.21 -13.97
CA ALA A 376 -23.75 -4.42 -14.70
C ALA A 376 -24.89 -5.41 -14.90
#